data_d15615d85ca36a6372680baed0285cc9
#
_entry.id   d15615d85ca36a6372680baed0285cc9
#
_cell.length_a   1.000
_cell.length_b   1.000
_cell.length_c   1.000
_cell.angle_alpha   90.00
_cell.angle_beta   90.00
_cell.angle_gamma   90.00
#
_symmetry.space_group_name_H-M   'P 1'
#
loop_
_entity.id
_entity.type
_entity.pdbx_description
1 polymer ?
#
loop_
_entity_poly.entity_id
_entity_poly.type
_entity_poly.pdbx_seq_one_letter_code
_entity_poly.pdbx_strand_id
1 'polypeptide(L)'
;MPDLKELAKRSTELFNAHDAAGLAELDDPDVVFTSPSPSGRNEIRGRDAVRAYNQGWFDAFPDARITVVTECIGEDTIAIEAIFEGTHTGPMKSEMGEIPPTGKTLKGHYVQIARVKDGLNVSGSLYFDQVELMTQLGLMPAMAGASA
;
A
#
# COMPACT_ATOMS: atom_id res chain seq x y z
N MET A 1 -6.99 14.04 -22.73
CA MET A 1 -6.16 12.93 -22.22
C MET A 1 -5.72 13.23 -20.81
N PRO A 2 -6.03 12.38 -19.86
CA PRO A 2 -5.51 12.56 -18.53
C PRO A 2 -3.99 12.42 -18.53
N ASP A 3 -3.34 13.33 -17.86
CA ASP A 3 -1.90 13.30 -17.69
C ASP A 3 -1.57 12.30 -16.59
N LEU A 4 -0.91 11.19 -16.93
CA LEU A 4 -0.56 10.15 -15.99
C LEU A 4 0.43 10.66 -14.93
N LYS A 5 1.28 11.60 -15.28
CA LYS A 5 2.20 12.21 -14.31
C LYS A 5 1.44 13.00 -13.25
N GLU A 6 0.43 13.75 -13.66
CA GLU A 6 -0.42 14.50 -12.74
C GLU A 6 -1.25 13.55 -11.88
N LEU A 7 -1.75 12.45 -12.44
CA LEU A 7 -2.48 11.43 -11.69
C LEU A 7 -1.59 10.81 -10.61
N ALA A 8 -0.35 10.46 -10.95
CA ALA A 8 0.62 9.92 -10.00
C ALA A 8 0.91 10.90 -8.86
N LYS A 9 1.12 12.16 -9.19
CA LYS A 9 1.35 13.22 -8.21
C LYS A 9 0.14 13.37 -7.27
N ARG A 10 -1.05 13.42 -7.85
CA ARG A 10 -2.29 13.54 -7.09
C ARG A 10 -2.48 12.37 -6.13
N SER A 11 -2.19 11.16 -6.59
CA SER A 11 -2.27 9.95 -5.77
C SER A 11 -1.34 10.03 -4.55
N THR A 12 -0.10 10.46 -4.75
CA THR A 12 0.87 10.64 -3.67
C THR A 12 0.40 11.67 -2.65
N GLU A 13 -0.10 12.81 -3.12
CA GLU A 13 -0.62 13.87 -2.26
C GLU A 13 -1.79 13.39 -1.41
N LEU A 14 -2.73 12.66 -2.02
CA LEU A 14 -3.90 12.11 -1.33
C LEU A 14 -3.51 11.06 -0.30
N PHE A 15 -2.55 10.20 -0.63
CA PHE A 15 -2.05 9.22 0.33
C PHE A 15 -1.43 9.92 1.55
N ASN A 16 -0.58 10.90 1.34
CA ASN A 16 0.06 11.63 2.43
C ASN A 16 -0.93 12.49 3.23
N ALA A 17 -2.06 12.84 2.65
CA ALA A 17 -3.16 13.50 3.35
C ALA A 17 -4.08 12.49 4.08
N HIS A 18 -3.83 11.19 3.94
CA HIS A 18 -4.69 10.11 4.47
C HIS A 18 -6.13 10.20 3.95
N ASP A 19 -6.28 10.63 2.71
CA ASP A 19 -7.60 10.79 2.09
C ASP A 19 -7.98 9.55 1.29
N ALA A 20 -8.46 8.53 1.98
CA ALA A 20 -8.87 7.28 1.34
C ALA A 20 -10.04 7.49 0.38
N ALA A 21 -10.94 8.41 0.69
CA ALA A 21 -12.07 8.75 -0.19
C ALA A 21 -11.57 9.39 -1.49
N GLY A 22 -10.63 10.34 -1.38
CA GLY A 22 -10.03 10.97 -2.55
C GLY A 22 -9.27 9.98 -3.43
N LEU A 23 -8.52 9.05 -2.82
CA LEU A 23 -7.85 7.98 -3.54
C LEU A 23 -8.86 7.12 -4.30
N ALA A 24 -9.99 6.79 -3.68
CA ALA A 24 -11.03 5.98 -4.31
C ALA A 24 -11.61 6.64 -5.56
N GLU A 25 -11.66 7.97 -5.59
CA GLU A 25 -12.15 8.70 -6.77
C GLU A 25 -11.22 8.55 -7.99
N LEU A 26 -9.97 8.15 -7.77
CA LEU A 26 -9.02 7.90 -8.85
C LEU A 26 -9.16 6.48 -9.43
N ASP A 27 -9.98 5.66 -8.83
CA ASP A 27 -10.14 4.26 -9.22
C ASP A 27 -11.45 4.03 -9.98
N ASP A 28 -11.38 3.12 -10.95
CA ASP A 28 -12.58 2.62 -11.61
C ASP A 28 -13.45 1.88 -10.58
N PRO A 29 -14.79 1.92 -10.68
CA PRO A 29 -15.65 1.16 -9.76
C PRO A 29 -15.33 -0.34 -9.68
N ASP A 30 -14.81 -0.92 -10.77
CA ASP A 30 -14.46 -2.34 -10.86
C ASP A 30 -12.95 -2.59 -10.74
N VAL A 31 -12.20 -1.64 -10.18
CA VAL A 31 -10.75 -1.76 -10.00
C VAL A 31 -10.37 -3.06 -9.29
N VAL A 32 -9.27 -3.67 -9.73
CA VAL A 32 -8.69 -4.85 -9.08
C VAL A 32 -7.31 -4.50 -8.58
N PHE A 33 -7.11 -4.66 -7.29
CA PHE A 33 -5.83 -4.35 -6.64
C PHE A 33 -5.26 -5.62 -6.00
N THR A 34 -3.96 -5.85 -6.15
CA THR A 34 -3.30 -6.99 -5.54
C THR A 34 -2.20 -6.53 -4.60
N SER A 35 -2.05 -7.23 -3.49
CA SER A 35 -1.03 -6.94 -2.49
C SER A 35 -0.41 -8.23 -1.96
N PRO A 36 0.79 -8.18 -1.38
CA PRO A 36 1.38 -9.36 -0.74
C PRO A 36 0.53 -9.83 0.44
N SER A 37 0.49 -11.15 0.63
CA SER A 37 -0.11 -11.75 1.81
C SER A 37 0.68 -13.02 2.17
N PRO A 38 0.58 -13.52 3.41
CA PRO A 38 1.26 -14.75 3.81
C PRO A 38 0.90 -15.96 2.94
N SER A 39 -0.28 -15.96 2.36
CA SER A 39 -0.74 -17.04 1.45
C SER A 39 -0.38 -16.77 -0.02
N GLY A 40 0.38 -15.70 -0.33
CA GLY A 40 0.78 -15.35 -1.69
C GLY A 40 0.32 -13.96 -2.09
N ARG A 41 -0.65 -13.88 -3.01
CA ARG A 41 -1.21 -12.59 -3.43
C ARG A 41 -2.65 -12.47 -2.94
N ASN A 42 -2.96 -11.34 -2.34
CA ASN A 42 -4.32 -11.00 -1.95
C ASN A 42 -4.95 -10.13 -3.04
N GLU A 43 -6.10 -10.52 -3.54
CA GLU A 43 -6.83 -9.78 -4.56
C GLU A 43 -7.98 -9.03 -3.93
N ILE A 44 -8.00 -7.72 -4.16
CA ILE A 44 -9.00 -6.80 -3.60
C ILE A 44 -9.78 -6.25 -4.78
N ARG A 45 -11.07 -6.51 -4.83
CA ARG A 45 -11.93 -6.14 -5.95
C ARG A 45 -12.91 -5.05 -5.59
N GLY A 46 -12.96 -4.05 -6.44
CA GLY A 46 -13.91 -2.94 -6.34
C GLY A 46 -13.35 -1.74 -5.59
N ARG A 47 -13.84 -0.58 -5.98
CA ARG A 47 -13.42 0.72 -5.43
C ARG A 47 -13.55 0.78 -3.90
N ASP A 48 -14.67 0.30 -3.37
CA ASP A 48 -14.94 0.38 -1.93
C ASP A 48 -14.00 -0.51 -1.13
N ALA A 49 -13.69 -1.70 -1.65
CA ALA A 49 -12.76 -2.61 -0.99
C ALA A 49 -11.32 -2.06 -1.00
N VAL A 50 -10.91 -1.44 -2.11
CA VAL A 50 -9.59 -0.80 -2.21
C VAL A 50 -9.51 0.40 -1.28
N ARG A 51 -10.58 1.17 -1.17
CA ARG A 51 -10.65 2.29 -0.22
C ARG A 51 -10.47 1.79 1.22
N ALA A 52 -11.15 0.71 1.59
CA ALA A 52 -11.01 0.11 2.91
C ALA A 52 -9.59 -0.41 3.18
N TYR A 53 -8.96 -0.96 2.16
CA TYR A 53 -7.57 -1.41 2.22
C TYR A 53 -6.63 -0.24 2.53
N ASN A 54 -6.76 0.86 1.81
CA ASN A 54 -5.95 2.06 2.07
C ASN A 54 -6.21 2.63 3.47
N GLN A 55 -7.47 2.67 3.88
CA GLN A 55 -7.82 3.13 5.21
C GLN A 55 -7.16 2.28 6.30
N GLY A 56 -7.03 0.98 6.05
CA GLY A 56 -6.35 0.07 6.98
C GLY A 56 -4.90 0.46 7.26
N TRP A 57 -4.17 0.92 6.24
CA TRP A 57 -2.81 1.44 6.43
C TRP A 57 -2.81 2.71 7.30
N PHE A 58 -3.74 3.62 7.07
CA PHE A 58 -3.84 4.86 7.85
C PHE A 58 -4.26 4.60 9.28
N ASP A 59 -5.13 3.62 9.50
CA ASP A 59 -5.55 3.22 10.85
C ASP A 59 -4.40 2.60 11.64
N ALA A 60 -3.61 1.74 11.00
CA ALA A 60 -2.47 1.08 11.63
C ALA A 60 -1.30 2.04 11.85
N PHE A 61 -1.08 2.95 10.91
CA PHE A 61 0.01 3.93 10.93
C PHE A 61 -0.55 5.34 10.77
N PRO A 62 -1.07 5.95 11.86
CA PRO A 62 -1.69 7.28 11.78
C PRO A 62 -0.77 8.40 11.30
N ASP A 63 0.54 8.17 11.33
CA ASP A 63 1.57 9.07 10.83
C ASP A 63 2.15 8.63 9.48
N ALA A 64 1.49 7.72 8.78
CA ALA A 64 1.99 7.15 7.53
C ALA A 64 2.32 8.22 6.50
N ARG A 65 3.47 8.06 5.86
CA ARG A 65 3.94 8.96 4.82
C ARG A 65 4.72 8.17 3.78
N ILE A 66 4.56 8.55 2.52
CA ILE A 66 5.34 7.96 1.42
C ILE A 66 6.19 9.02 0.74
N THR A 67 7.35 8.58 0.25
CA THR A 67 8.26 9.38 -0.56
C THR A 67 8.56 8.59 -1.82
N VAL A 68 8.22 9.15 -2.98
CA VAL A 68 8.49 8.51 -4.27
C VAL A 68 9.97 8.68 -4.59
N VAL A 69 10.64 7.57 -4.87
CA VAL A 69 12.08 7.54 -5.24
C VAL A 69 12.22 7.51 -6.76
N THR A 70 11.46 6.64 -7.43
CA THR A 70 11.52 6.48 -8.87
C THR A 70 10.10 6.41 -9.41
N GLU A 71 9.87 7.12 -10.51
CA GLU A 71 8.58 7.13 -11.20
C GLU A 71 8.80 6.80 -12.66
N CYS A 72 8.06 5.81 -13.15
CA CYS A 72 8.09 5.40 -14.55
C CYS A 72 6.68 5.53 -15.13
N ILE A 73 6.54 6.39 -16.12
CA ILE A 73 5.26 6.63 -16.79
C ILE A 73 5.32 6.02 -18.17
N GLY A 74 4.45 5.06 -18.43
CA GLY A 74 4.26 4.49 -19.75
C GLY A 74 3.04 5.09 -20.44
N GLU A 75 2.56 4.42 -21.48
CA GLU A 75 1.41 4.89 -22.24
C GLU A 75 0.12 4.82 -21.40
N ASP A 76 -0.06 3.72 -20.67
CA ASP A 76 -1.23 3.46 -19.83
C ASP A 76 -0.86 2.98 -18.42
N THR A 77 0.42 3.05 -18.07
CA THR A 77 0.95 2.43 -16.84
C THR A 77 1.77 3.43 -16.06
N ILE A 78 1.56 3.42 -14.74
CA ILE A 78 2.36 4.18 -13.78
C ILE A 78 3.03 3.16 -12.87
N ALA A 79 4.36 3.21 -12.78
CA ALA A 79 5.11 2.40 -11.83
C ALA A 79 5.90 3.33 -10.91
N ILE A 80 5.79 3.13 -9.62
CA ILE A 80 6.55 3.90 -8.65
C ILE A 80 7.34 2.95 -7.73
N GLU A 81 8.54 3.38 -7.40
CA GLU A 81 9.30 2.88 -6.28
C GLU A 81 9.24 3.94 -5.19
N ALA A 82 8.85 3.55 -4.00
CA ALA A 82 8.63 4.52 -2.92
C ALA A 82 9.06 3.96 -1.57
N ILE A 83 9.21 4.86 -0.61
CA ILE A 83 9.51 4.51 0.77
C ILE A 83 8.28 4.85 1.60
N PHE A 84 7.82 3.87 2.37
CA PHE A 84 6.76 4.04 3.35
C PHE A 84 7.39 4.19 4.73
N GLU A 85 6.96 5.19 5.48
CA GLU A 85 7.38 5.40 6.86
C GLU A 85 6.16 5.59 7.75
N GLY A 86 6.18 4.98 8.93
CA GLY A 86 5.12 5.16 9.89
C GLY A 86 5.39 4.44 11.20
N THR A 87 4.64 4.80 12.22
CA THR A 87 4.71 4.17 13.55
C THR A 87 3.43 3.38 13.79
N HIS A 88 3.58 2.11 14.14
CA HIS A 88 2.46 1.19 14.34
C HIS A 88 1.77 1.45 15.68
N THR A 89 0.90 2.45 15.71
CA THR A 89 0.19 2.88 16.92
C THR A 89 -1.31 2.59 16.87
N GLY A 90 -1.81 2.10 15.74
CA GLY A 90 -3.19 1.65 15.58
C GLY A 90 -3.26 0.15 15.29
N PRO A 91 -4.45 -0.45 15.37
CA PRO A 91 -4.62 -1.87 15.07
C PRO A 91 -4.41 -2.13 13.58
N MET A 92 -3.80 -3.28 13.24
CA MET A 92 -3.59 -3.70 11.87
C MET A 92 -4.36 -4.98 11.59
N LYS A 93 -5.16 -4.99 10.55
CA LYS A 93 -5.92 -6.18 10.14
C LYS A 93 -5.04 -7.08 9.28
N SER A 94 -5.09 -8.38 9.52
CA SER A 94 -4.36 -9.39 8.74
C SER A 94 -5.23 -10.62 8.54
N GLU A 95 -4.75 -11.55 7.68
CA GLU A 95 -5.41 -12.84 7.47
C GLU A 95 -5.53 -13.64 8.77
N MET A 96 -4.61 -13.43 9.70
CA MET A 96 -4.57 -14.12 10.98
C MET A 96 -5.35 -13.40 12.09
N GLY A 97 -6.09 -12.36 11.73
CA GLY A 97 -6.84 -11.55 12.68
C GLY A 97 -6.22 -10.17 12.88
N GLU A 98 -6.70 -9.46 13.88
CA GLU A 98 -6.22 -8.12 14.17
C GLU A 98 -4.93 -8.18 14.98
N ILE A 99 -3.92 -7.43 14.52
CA ILE A 99 -2.65 -7.29 15.21
C ILE A 99 -2.70 -6.01 16.04
N PRO A 100 -2.56 -6.10 17.37
CA PRO A 100 -2.56 -4.90 18.22
C PRO A 100 -1.32 -4.04 17.93
N PRO A 101 -1.40 -2.73 18.24
CA PRO A 101 -0.27 -1.82 18.01
C PRO A 101 1.01 -2.30 18.69
N THR A 102 2.11 -2.30 17.93
CA THR A 102 3.43 -2.67 18.46
C THR A 102 4.21 -1.47 18.97
N GLY A 103 3.82 -0.25 18.58
CA GLY A 103 4.55 0.97 18.88
C GLY A 103 5.86 1.12 18.12
N LYS A 104 6.17 0.19 17.21
CA LYS A 104 7.42 0.19 16.45
C LYS A 104 7.30 0.95 15.14
N THR A 105 8.42 1.46 14.67
CA THR A 105 8.50 2.21 13.42
C THR A 105 8.77 1.27 12.24
N LEU A 106 8.08 1.50 11.16
CA LEU A 106 8.31 0.82 9.88
C LEU A 106 8.88 1.83 8.89
N LYS A 107 9.96 1.45 8.22
CA LYS A 107 10.49 2.16 7.06
C LYS A 107 10.83 1.11 6.02
N GLY A 108 10.05 1.03 4.96
CA GLY A 108 10.19 0.00 3.96
C GLY A 108 10.02 0.51 2.55
N HIS A 109 10.70 -0.15 1.62
CA HIS A 109 10.56 0.13 0.19
C HIS A 109 9.41 -0.68 -0.37
N TYR A 110 8.71 -0.09 -1.33
CA TYR A 110 7.70 -0.81 -2.09
C TYR A 110 7.68 -0.34 -3.53
N VAL A 111 7.12 -1.19 -4.39
CA VAL A 111 6.84 -0.87 -5.79
C VAL A 111 5.34 -1.05 -6.00
N GLN A 112 4.74 -0.11 -6.68
CA GLN A 112 3.34 -0.20 -7.08
C GLN A 112 3.23 0.07 -8.56
N ILE A 113 2.46 -0.76 -9.24
CA ILE A 113 2.20 -0.63 -10.68
C ILE A 113 0.70 -0.44 -10.86
N ALA A 114 0.30 0.65 -11.48
CA ALA A 114 -1.10 0.94 -11.78
C ALA A 114 -1.31 0.99 -13.29
N ARG A 115 -2.43 0.41 -13.75
CA ARG A 115 -2.87 0.54 -15.13
C ARG A 115 -4.06 1.48 -15.17
N VAL A 116 -4.02 2.40 -16.13
CA VAL A 116 -4.99 3.49 -16.23
C VAL A 116 -5.74 3.36 -17.55
N LYS A 117 -7.06 3.50 -17.48
CA LYS A 117 -7.93 3.53 -18.66
C LYS A 117 -8.99 4.60 -18.42
N ASP A 118 -9.20 5.44 -19.44
CA ASP A 118 -10.18 6.54 -19.36
C ASP A 118 -10.00 7.43 -18.11
N GLY A 119 -8.74 7.64 -17.73
CA GLY A 119 -8.40 8.52 -16.62
C GLY A 119 -8.52 7.91 -15.23
N LEU A 120 -8.88 6.64 -15.13
CA LEU A 120 -9.06 5.95 -13.85
C LEU A 120 -8.15 4.72 -13.76
N ASN A 121 -7.72 4.41 -12.55
CA ASN A 121 -6.98 3.18 -12.31
C ASN A 121 -7.93 1.98 -12.48
N VAL A 122 -7.60 1.07 -13.37
CA VAL A 122 -8.39 -0.17 -13.56
C VAL A 122 -7.75 -1.35 -12.87
N SER A 123 -6.45 -1.28 -12.61
CA SER A 123 -5.77 -2.29 -11.80
C SER A 123 -4.56 -1.67 -11.10
N GLY A 124 -4.17 -2.29 -9.99
CA GLY A 124 -2.98 -1.93 -9.25
C GLY A 124 -2.34 -3.18 -8.65
N SER A 125 -1.02 -3.16 -8.57
CA SER A 125 -0.25 -4.25 -7.96
C SER A 125 0.79 -3.66 -7.04
N LEU A 126 0.78 -4.10 -5.79
CA LEU A 126 1.69 -3.66 -4.75
C LEU A 126 2.69 -4.78 -4.44
N TYR A 127 3.95 -4.42 -4.31
CA TYR A 127 5.03 -5.35 -3.98
C TYR A 127 5.88 -4.76 -2.86
N PHE A 128 5.97 -5.47 -1.76
CA PHE A 128 6.88 -5.11 -0.67
C PHE A 128 7.35 -6.39 0.03
N ASP A 129 8.44 -6.26 0.79
CA ASP A 129 9.01 -7.39 1.52
C ASP A 129 8.27 -7.56 2.85
N GLN A 130 7.46 -8.61 2.95
CA GLN A 130 6.71 -8.92 4.16
C GLN A 130 7.62 -9.33 5.32
N VAL A 131 8.75 -9.96 5.05
CA VAL A 131 9.71 -10.34 6.09
C VAL A 131 10.31 -9.08 6.72
N GLU A 132 10.67 -8.10 5.89
CA GLU A 132 11.15 -6.81 6.37
C GLU A 132 10.12 -6.12 7.26
N LEU A 133 8.87 -6.05 6.82
CA LEU A 133 7.77 -5.44 7.59
C LEU A 133 7.59 -6.15 8.92
N MET A 134 7.46 -7.46 8.90
CA MET A 134 7.23 -8.26 10.09
C MET A 134 8.40 -8.16 11.08
N THR A 135 9.63 -8.15 10.54
CA THR A 135 10.84 -8.02 11.36
C THR A 135 10.89 -6.66 12.06
N GLN A 136 10.64 -5.59 11.31
CA GLN A 136 10.68 -4.23 11.88
C GLN A 136 9.61 -4.02 12.95
N LEU A 137 8.46 -4.65 12.79
CA LEU A 137 7.36 -4.56 13.77
C LEU A 137 7.51 -5.55 14.93
N GLY A 138 8.56 -6.38 14.92
CA GLY A 138 8.77 -7.36 15.97
C GLY A 138 7.77 -8.52 15.95
N LEU A 139 7.17 -8.79 14.79
CA LEU A 139 6.13 -9.81 14.63
C LEU A 139 6.66 -11.11 14.01
N MET A 140 7.93 -11.13 13.62
CA MET A 140 8.54 -12.32 13.00
C MET A 140 8.73 -13.41 14.06
N PRO A 141 8.17 -14.61 13.87
CA PRO A 141 8.43 -15.71 14.81
C PRO A 141 9.90 -16.14 14.72
N ALA A 142 10.46 -16.62 15.83
CA ALA A 142 11.79 -17.17 15.84
C ALA A 142 11.85 -18.37 14.89
N MET A 143 12.86 -18.38 14.00
CA MET A 143 13.06 -19.50 13.10
C MET A 143 13.61 -20.68 13.89
N ALA A 144 13.07 -21.89 13.60
CA ALA A 144 13.58 -23.12 14.20
C ALA A 144 15.07 -23.30 13.84
N GLY A 145 15.92 -23.50 14.85
CA GLY A 145 17.34 -23.65 14.66
C GLY A 145 18.11 -22.34 14.54
N ALA A 146 17.43 -21.16 14.56
CA ALA A 146 18.12 -19.89 14.67
C ALA A 146 18.62 -19.75 16.11
N SER A 147 19.93 -19.78 16.31
CA SER A 147 20.49 -19.41 17.59
C SER A 147 20.40 -17.89 17.73
N ALA A 148 19.77 -17.49 18.78
CA ALA A 148 19.70 -16.07 19.10
C ALA A 148 21.12 -15.49 19.30
#